data_657f11e314508906719e169b37a29775
#
_entry.id   657f11e314508906719e169b37a29775
#
_cell.length_a   1.000
_cell.length_b   1.000
_cell.length_c   1.000
_cell.angle_alpha   90.00
_cell.angle_beta   90.00
_cell.angle_gamma   90.00
#
_symmetry.space_group_name_H-M   'P 1'
#
loop_
_entity.id
_entity.type
_entity.pdbx_description
1 polymer ?
#
loop_
_entity_poly.entity_id
_entity_poly.type
_entity_poly.pdbx_seq_one_letter_code
_entity_poly.pdbx_strand_id
1 'polypeptide(L)'
;MKQQVSTNNENLSYGSTPYDDVFRTLVIEHNELVLRLINEMFPDINYDGDEKVKPLNDTYFVNHGDGNQDKKITDSAIEIIGHDGVRRLFHLECQSTSDGSMIIRMFEYDVQIAIKASSDFSTDHLSVNLPESRILYLRSTANTPNFMTVTVNVPDSKHVDYQVPILKLKDYSCDDILDKELYFLIPFYLFNFEAEFDKI
;
A
#
# COMPACT_ATOMS: atom_id res chain seq x y z
N MET A 1 -30.22 35.82 -30.02
CA MET A 1 -28.95 35.12 -30.12
C MET A 1 -28.26 35.23 -28.75
N LYS A 2 -28.40 34.24 -27.90
CA LYS A 2 -27.67 34.14 -26.63
C LYS A 2 -26.74 32.91 -26.76
N GLN A 3 -25.44 33.18 -26.73
CA GLN A 3 -24.41 32.13 -26.69
C GLN A 3 -24.44 31.46 -25.32
N GLN A 4 -24.65 30.14 -25.33
CA GLN A 4 -24.39 29.31 -24.16
C GLN A 4 -22.87 29.10 -24.06
N VAL A 5 -22.31 29.55 -22.96
CA VAL A 5 -20.95 29.22 -22.53
C VAL A 5 -21.03 27.84 -21.92
N SER A 6 -20.47 26.87 -22.62
CA SER A 6 -20.27 25.51 -22.12
C SER A 6 -19.08 25.55 -21.15
N THR A 7 -19.35 25.45 -19.88
CA THR A 7 -18.32 25.16 -18.86
C THR A 7 -17.99 23.69 -18.93
N ASN A 8 -16.86 23.35 -19.56
CA ASN A 8 -16.24 22.04 -19.44
C ASN A 8 -15.82 21.87 -17.96
N ASN A 9 -16.60 21.09 -17.22
CA ASN A 9 -16.11 20.44 -16.00
C ASN A 9 -15.11 19.36 -16.46
N GLU A 10 -13.83 19.71 -16.47
CA GLU A 10 -12.78 18.72 -16.46
C GLU A 10 -12.87 17.96 -15.14
N ASN A 11 -13.38 16.74 -15.21
CA ASN A 11 -13.24 15.77 -14.16
C ASN A 11 -11.73 15.57 -13.95
N LEU A 12 -11.20 16.17 -12.90
CA LEU A 12 -9.89 15.83 -12.36
C LEU A 12 -9.95 14.38 -11.91
N SER A 13 -9.67 13.46 -12.84
CA SER A 13 -9.24 12.12 -12.44
C SER A 13 -8.02 12.36 -11.55
N TYR A 14 -8.04 11.88 -10.32
CA TYR A 14 -6.84 11.76 -9.50
C TYR A 14 -5.91 10.79 -10.23
N GLY A 15 -5.09 11.34 -11.14
CA GLY A 15 -4.09 10.57 -11.87
C GLY A 15 -3.06 10.04 -10.89
N SER A 16 -2.60 8.80 -11.10
CA SER A 16 -1.45 8.27 -10.38
C SER A 16 -0.29 9.25 -10.55
N THR A 17 0.48 9.44 -9.52
CA THR A 17 1.68 10.26 -9.61
C THR A 17 2.82 9.45 -10.21
N PRO A 18 3.87 10.08 -10.78
CA PRO A 18 4.99 9.34 -11.34
C PRO A 18 5.64 8.35 -10.36
N TYR A 19 5.64 8.64 -9.06
CA TYR A 19 6.21 7.74 -8.06
C TYR A 19 5.27 6.56 -7.73
N ASP A 20 3.95 6.71 -7.85
CA ASP A 20 3.00 5.59 -7.72
C ASP A 20 3.21 4.59 -8.85
N ASP A 21 3.43 5.09 -10.08
CA ASP A 21 3.72 4.25 -11.25
C ASP A 21 5.06 3.53 -11.09
N VAL A 22 6.10 4.21 -10.61
CA VAL A 22 7.40 3.58 -10.31
C VAL A 22 7.26 2.52 -9.23
N PHE A 23 6.56 2.83 -8.13
CA PHE A 23 6.34 1.90 -7.03
C PHE A 23 5.64 0.62 -7.53
N ARG A 24 4.53 0.79 -8.24
CA ARG A 24 3.77 -0.33 -8.81
C ARG A 24 4.60 -1.15 -9.78
N THR A 25 5.37 -0.51 -10.66
CA THR A 25 6.24 -1.20 -11.62
C THR A 25 7.29 -2.05 -10.89
N LEU A 26 7.94 -1.49 -9.86
CA LEU A 26 8.92 -2.23 -9.06
C LEU A 26 8.28 -3.45 -8.38
N VAL A 27 7.08 -3.29 -7.81
CA VAL A 27 6.38 -4.41 -7.15
C VAL A 27 5.97 -5.50 -8.12
N ILE A 28 5.57 -5.15 -9.34
CA ILE A 28 5.06 -6.13 -10.31
C ILE A 28 6.20 -6.82 -11.07
N GLU A 29 7.26 -6.08 -11.43
CA GLU A 29 8.26 -6.54 -12.38
C GLU A 29 9.60 -6.95 -11.75
N HIS A 30 9.86 -6.57 -10.48
CA HIS A 30 11.17 -6.76 -9.83
C HIS A 30 11.06 -7.53 -8.51
N ASN A 31 10.71 -8.81 -8.59
CA ASN A 31 10.44 -9.68 -7.44
C ASN A 31 11.57 -9.68 -6.40
N GLU A 32 12.84 -9.75 -6.83
CA GLU A 32 14.01 -9.74 -5.94
C GLU A 32 14.07 -8.48 -5.06
N LEU A 33 13.75 -7.31 -5.66
CA LEU A 33 13.73 -6.04 -4.92
C LEU A 33 12.57 -6.00 -3.92
N VAL A 34 11.42 -6.55 -4.32
CA VAL A 34 10.22 -6.63 -3.44
C VAL A 34 10.49 -7.55 -2.25
N LEU A 35 11.11 -8.71 -2.45
CA LEU A 35 11.39 -9.66 -1.37
C LEU A 35 12.32 -9.06 -0.31
N ARG A 36 13.35 -8.29 -0.72
CA ARG A 36 14.22 -7.56 0.21
C ARG A 36 13.45 -6.49 0.99
N LEU A 37 12.57 -5.74 0.31
CA LEU A 37 11.71 -4.76 0.97
C LEU A 37 10.75 -5.43 1.96
N ILE A 38 10.14 -6.57 1.61
CA ILE A 38 9.27 -7.35 2.49
C ILE A 38 10.02 -7.80 3.75
N ASN A 39 11.24 -8.32 3.62
CA ASN A 39 12.06 -8.73 4.76
C ASN A 39 12.33 -7.54 5.72
N GLU A 40 12.60 -6.35 5.19
CA GLU A 40 12.79 -5.16 6.01
C GLU A 40 11.48 -4.68 6.67
N MET A 41 10.38 -4.74 5.94
CA MET A 41 9.07 -4.31 6.45
C MET A 41 8.47 -5.29 7.47
N PHE A 42 8.82 -6.58 7.37
CA PHE A 42 8.26 -7.67 8.19
C PHE A 42 9.39 -8.50 8.81
N PRO A 43 9.95 -8.07 9.94
CA PRO A 43 11.15 -8.68 10.53
C PRO A 43 11.01 -10.18 10.90
N ASP A 44 9.78 -10.65 11.07
CA ASP A 44 9.49 -12.08 11.35
C ASP A 44 9.47 -12.93 10.08
N ILE A 45 9.63 -12.32 8.90
CA ILE A 45 9.66 -12.96 7.60
C ILE A 45 11.09 -12.87 7.05
N ASN A 46 11.58 -13.97 6.49
CA ASN A 46 12.88 -14.01 5.85
C ASN A 46 12.79 -14.81 4.55
N TYR A 47 12.65 -14.07 3.47
CA TYR A 47 12.72 -14.60 2.11
C TYR A 47 14.15 -14.51 1.59
N ASP A 48 14.62 -15.52 0.87
CA ASP A 48 16.00 -15.62 0.38
C ASP A 48 16.18 -15.10 -1.06
N GLY A 49 15.07 -14.81 -1.76
CA GLY A 49 15.10 -14.07 -3.02
C GLY A 49 14.56 -14.84 -4.23
N ASP A 50 14.27 -16.13 -4.10
CA ASP A 50 13.75 -16.96 -5.18
C ASP A 50 12.30 -17.44 -4.96
N GLU A 51 11.61 -16.89 -3.94
CA GLU A 51 10.21 -17.14 -3.70
C GLU A 51 9.33 -16.63 -4.83
N LYS A 52 8.23 -17.32 -4.99
CA LYS A 52 7.27 -17.00 -6.03
C LYS A 52 6.37 -15.84 -5.63
N VAL A 53 6.63 -14.68 -6.22
CA VAL A 53 5.78 -13.48 -6.08
C VAL A 53 4.73 -13.45 -7.17
N LYS A 54 3.48 -13.27 -6.78
CA LYS A 54 2.35 -13.16 -7.70
C LYS A 54 1.57 -11.88 -7.41
N PRO A 55 1.58 -10.89 -8.32
CA PRO A 55 0.70 -9.74 -8.20
C PRO A 55 -0.76 -10.16 -8.20
N LEU A 56 -1.55 -9.57 -7.31
CA LEU A 56 -2.99 -9.69 -7.31
C LEU A 56 -3.57 -8.56 -8.17
N ASN A 57 -4.46 -8.89 -9.13
CA ASN A 57 -5.06 -7.89 -10.02
C ASN A 57 -6.05 -7.03 -9.24
N ASP A 58 -5.72 -5.75 -9.03
CA ASP A 58 -6.32 -4.96 -7.98
C ASP A 58 -7.05 -3.73 -8.50
N THR A 59 -8.16 -4.03 -9.18
CA THR A 59 -9.22 -3.05 -9.35
C THR A 59 -10.20 -3.19 -8.19
N TYR A 60 -10.25 -2.17 -7.33
CA TYR A 60 -11.23 -2.06 -6.26
C TYR A 60 -12.22 -0.94 -6.58
N PHE A 61 -13.44 -1.08 -6.08
CA PHE A 61 -14.47 -0.06 -6.24
C PHE A 61 -14.70 0.60 -4.89
N VAL A 62 -14.46 1.90 -4.81
CA VAL A 62 -14.83 2.71 -3.66
C VAL A 62 -16.20 3.31 -3.95
N ASN A 63 -17.18 2.99 -3.11
CA ASN A 63 -18.50 3.58 -3.18
C ASN A 63 -18.48 4.93 -2.45
N HIS A 64 -18.71 6.02 -3.16
CA HIS A 64 -19.03 7.30 -2.54
C HIS A 64 -20.50 7.32 -2.17
N GLY A 65 -20.83 7.90 -1.00
CA GLY A 65 -22.21 7.96 -0.51
C GLY A 65 -23.20 8.74 -1.39
N ASP A 66 -22.73 9.33 -2.49
CA ASP A 66 -23.51 10.01 -3.54
C ASP A 66 -23.94 9.10 -4.70
N GLY A 67 -23.65 7.79 -4.63
CA GLY A 67 -23.96 6.81 -5.66
C GLY A 67 -22.92 6.70 -6.78
N ASN A 68 -21.85 7.48 -6.74
CA ASN A 68 -20.72 7.34 -7.65
C ASN A 68 -19.77 6.24 -7.16
N GLN A 69 -19.28 5.44 -8.09
CA GLN A 69 -18.23 4.44 -7.85
C GLN A 69 -16.96 4.90 -8.53
N ASP A 70 -15.93 5.17 -7.74
CA ASP A 70 -14.59 5.36 -8.29
C ASP A 70 -13.90 4.00 -8.39
N LYS A 71 -13.36 3.75 -9.58
CA LYS A 71 -12.43 2.67 -9.80
C LYS A 71 -11.08 3.12 -9.24
N LYS A 72 -10.69 2.62 -8.07
CA LYS A 72 -9.35 2.82 -7.53
C LYS A 72 -8.53 1.56 -7.73
N ILE A 73 -7.26 1.77 -8.07
CA ILE A 73 -6.27 0.71 -8.15
C ILE A 73 -5.42 0.86 -6.90
N THR A 74 -5.26 -0.20 -6.09
CA THR A 74 -4.29 -0.20 -5.00
C THR A 74 -2.89 -0.13 -5.57
N ASP A 75 -1.94 0.44 -4.82
CA ASP A 75 -0.58 0.55 -5.32
C ASP A 75 0.04 -0.83 -5.49
N SER A 76 -0.15 -1.74 -4.54
CA SER A 76 0.19 -3.14 -4.77
C SER A 76 -0.34 -4.11 -3.72
N ALA A 77 -1.06 -5.12 -4.18
CA ALA A 77 -1.31 -6.33 -3.42
C ALA A 77 -0.61 -7.49 -4.11
N ILE A 78 0.09 -8.30 -3.34
CA ILE A 78 0.86 -9.45 -3.82
C ILE A 78 0.62 -10.67 -2.96
N GLU A 79 0.74 -11.83 -3.58
CA GLU A 79 0.81 -13.13 -2.91
C GLU A 79 2.23 -13.64 -3.02
N ILE A 80 2.83 -14.06 -1.90
CA ILE A 80 4.13 -14.71 -1.88
C ILE A 80 3.94 -16.14 -1.38
N ILE A 81 4.51 -17.10 -2.11
CA ILE A 81 4.54 -18.51 -1.73
C ILE A 81 5.97 -18.82 -1.29
N GLY A 82 6.15 -19.05 0.01
CA GLY A 82 7.42 -19.41 0.58
C GLY A 82 7.84 -20.85 0.22
N HIS A 83 9.10 -21.20 0.47
CA HIS A 83 9.61 -22.56 0.26
C HIS A 83 8.91 -23.60 1.14
N ASP A 84 8.36 -23.19 2.27
CA ASP A 84 7.49 -23.97 3.15
C ASP A 84 6.11 -24.28 2.56
N GLY A 85 5.81 -23.72 1.36
CA GLY A 85 4.51 -23.80 0.71
C GLY A 85 3.45 -22.89 1.35
N VAL A 86 3.81 -22.10 2.34
CA VAL A 86 2.88 -21.17 2.99
C VAL A 86 2.65 -19.96 2.07
N ARG A 87 1.39 -19.67 1.85
CA ARG A 87 0.93 -18.52 1.07
C ARG A 87 0.65 -17.37 2.01
N ARG A 88 1.28 -16.22 1.75
CA ARG A 88 1.04 -14.98 2.49
C ARG A 88 0.59 -13.88 1.54
N LEU A 89 -0.36 -13.07 1.99
CA LEU A 89 -0.87 -11.92 1.27
C LEU A 89 -0.23 -10.66 1.85
N PHE A 90 0.26 -9.79 0.98
CA PHE A 90 0.83 -8.51 1.36
C PHE A 90 0.08 -7.38 0.65
N HIS A 91 -0.15 -6.30 1.38
CA HIS A 91 -0.66 -5.05 0.82
C HIS A 91 0.29 -3.92 1.16
N LEU A 92 0.87 -3.32 0.12
CA LEU A 92 1.85 -2.25 0.25
C LEU A 92 1.30 -0.98 -0.39
N GLU A 93 1.32 0.12 0.34
CA GLU A 93 0.94 1.44 -0.16
C GLU A 93 2.14 2.38 -0.11
N CYS A 94 2.31 3.19 -1.16
CA CYS A 94 3.32 4.23 -1.23
C CYS A 94 2.66 5.61 -1.13
N GLN A 95 3.11 6.44 -0.21
CA GLN A 95 2.54 7.75 0.01
C GLN A 95 3.61 8.84 0.06
N SER A 96 3.40 9.92 -0.69
CA SER A 96 4.30 11.06 -0.64
C SER A 96 4.17 11.85 0.66
N THR A 97 2.95 11.97 1.19
CA THR A 97 2.64 12.71 2.43
C THR A 97 1.54 11.99 3.20
N SER A 98 1.46 12.26 4.51
CA SER A 98 0.36 11.72 5.30
C SER A 98 -0.97 12.33 4.87
N ASP A 99 -1.96 11.46 4.65
CA ASP A 99 -3.32 11.79 4.29
C ASP A 99 -4.26 11.19 5.34
N GLY A 100 -5.19 12.00 5.86
CA GLY A 100 -6.13 11.57 6.89
C GLY A 100 -7.09 10.46 6.45
N SER A 101 -7.26 10.23 5.15
CA SER A 101 -8.08 9.15 4.60
C SER A 101 -7.32 7.82 4.44
N MET A 102 -5.99 7.82 4.58
CA MET A 102 -5.15 6.65 4.31
C MET A 102 -5.56 5.43 5.12
N ILE A 103 -5.81 5.59 6.41
CA ILE A 103 -6.19 4.46 7.28
C ILE A 103 -7.53 3.84 6.87
N ILE A 104 -8.47 4.64 6.36
CA ILE A 104 -9.75 4.16 5.85
C ILE A 104 -9.51 3.34 4.59
N ARG A 105 -8.72 3.86 3.65
CA ARG A 105 -8.38 3.16 2.40
C ARG A 105 -7.65 1.84 2.67
N MET A 106 -6.67 1.85 3.56
CA MET A 106 -5.97 0.62 3.95
C MET A 106 -6.95 -0.45 4.42
N PHE A 107 -7.84 -0.11 5.34
CA PHE A 107 -8.82 -1.06 5.86
C PHE A 107 -9.80 -1.55 4.79
N GLU A 108 -10.32 -0.66 3.95
CA GLU A 108 -11.23 -1.02 2.84
C GLU A 108 -10.57 -2.00 1.87
N TYR A 109 -9.31 -1.74 1.50
CA TYR A 109 -8.59 -2.60 0.57
C TYR A 109 -8.19 -3.93 1.20
N ASP A 110 -7.73 -3.93 2.45
CA ASP A 110 -7.38 -5.15 3.17
C ASP A 110 -8.57 -6.11 3.27
N VAL A 111 -9.75 -5.59 3.57
CA VAL A 111 -10.99 -6.39 3.61
C VAL A 111 -11.33 -6.94 2.21
N GLN A 112 -11.21 -6.12 1.15
CA GLN A 112 -11.49 -6.56 -0.21
C GLN A 112 -10.48 -7.62 -0.69
N ILE A 113 -9.18 -7.44 -0.40
CA ILE A 113 -8.12 -8.41 -0.69
C ILE A 113 -8.45 -9.74 0.01
N ALA A 114 -8.76 -9.69 1.31
CA ALA A 114 -9.07 -10.86 2.11
C ALA A 114 -10.29 -11.64 1.58
N ILE A 115 -11.36 -10.93 1.22
CA ILE A 115 -12.56 -11.55 0.64
C ILE A 115 -12.25 -12.21 -0.70
N LYS A 116 -11.52 -11.53 -1.59
CA LYS A 116 -11.16 -12.09 -2.91
C LYS A 116 -10.23 -13.30 -2.81
N ALA A 117 -9.34 -13.32 -1.82
CA ALA A 117 -8.40 -14.40 -1.61
C ALA A 117 -9.01 -15.57 -0.83
N SER A 118 -10.17 -15.38 -0.20
CA SER A 118 -10.84 -16.42 0.59
C SER A 118 -11.37 -17.52 -0.33
N SER A 119 -11.08 -18.76 0.05
CA SER A 119 -11.68 -19.97 -0.51
C SER A 119 -12.55 -20.71 0.53
N ASP A 120 -12.59 -20.23 1.77
CA ASP A 120 -13.32 -20.84 2.87
C ASP A 120 -14.63 -20.06 3.12
N PHE A 121 -15.62 -20.39 2.30
CA PHE A 121 -16.96 -19.82 2.44
C PHE A 121 -18.04 -20.84 2.10
N SER A 122 -19.17 -20.74 2.78
CA SER A 122 -20.38 -21.49 2.55
C SER A 122 -21.59 -20.55 2.58
N THR A 123 -22.80 -21.09 2.57
CA THR A 123 -24.03 -20.28 2.62
C THR A 123 -24.15 -19.44 3.90
N ASP A 124 -23.55 -19.90 4.98
CA ASP A 124 -23.69 -19.38 6.35
C ASP A 124 -22.34 -19.10 7.05
N HIS A 125 -21.22 -19.29 6.34
CA HIS A 125 -19.89 -19.10 6.90
C HIS A 125 -18.95 -18.44 5.88
N LEU A 126 -18.17 -17.47 6.35
CA LEU A 126 -17.06 -16.86 5.62
C LEU A 126 -15.88 -16.71 6.57
N SER A 127 -14.73 -17.28 6.19
CA SER A 127 -13.45 -17.05 6.85
C SER A 127 -12.57 -16.20 5.96
N VAL A 128 -12.01 -15.13 6.52
CA VAL A 128 -11.10 -14.21 5.80
C VAL A 128 -9.83 -14.00 6.59
N ASN A 129 -8.71 -13.92 5.88
CA ASN A 129 -7.42 -13.55 6.44
C ASN A 129 -7.01 -12.21 5.84
N LEU A 130 -6.92 -11.17 6.68
CA LEU A 130 -6.41 -9.88 6.23
C LEU A 130 -4.96 -10.01 5.77
N PRO A 131 -4.54 -9.23 4.76
CA PRO A 131 -3.15 -9.23 4.32
C PRO A 131 -2.22 -8.62 5.38
N GLU A 132 -0.95 -8.93 5.29
CA GLU A 132 0.13 -8.23 5.97
C GLU A 132 0.31 -6.86 5.30
N SER A 133 -0.09 -5.79 5.98
CA SER A 133 -0.18 -4.46 5.37
C SER A 133 0.86 -3.49 5.90
N ARG A 134 1.47 -2.69 5.01
CA ARG A 134 2.46 -1.67 5.33
C ARG A 134 2.31 -0.46 4.43
N ILE A 135 2.73 0.70 4.94
CA ILE A 135 2.78 1.95 4.19
C ILE A 135 4.23 2.43 4.13
N LEU A 136 4.70 2.76 2.93
CA LEU A 136 5.95 3.49 2.71
C LEU A 136 5.64 4.99 2.61
N TYR A 137 6.10 5.79 3.57
CA TYR A 137 6.08 7.25 3.47
C TYR A 137 7.37 7.78 2.86
N LEU A 138 7.24 8.47 1.71
CA LEU A 138 8.37 9.13 1.04
C LEU A 138 8.77 10.42 1.76
N ARG A 139 7.80 11.15 2.31
CA ARG A 139 8.02 12.32 3.15
C ARG A 139 7.42 12.08 4.52
N SER A 140 8.19 12.31 5.55
CA SER A 140 7.74 12.16 6.92
C SER A 140 8.35 13.24 7.82
N THR A 141 7.68 13.53 8.91
CA THR A 141 8.11 14.49 9.94
C THR A 141 8.30 13.78 11.27
N ALA A 142 8.80 14.50 12.28
CA ALA A 142 8.89 13.95 13.64
C ALA A 142 7.52 13.53 14.22
N ASN A 143 6.43 14.11 13.68
CA ASN A 143 5.06 13.80 14.13
C ASN A 143 4.41 12.66 13.33
N THR A 144 5.06 12.16 12.28
CA THR A 144 4.54 11.01 11.52
C THR A 144 4.56 9.77 12.42
N PRO A 145 3.42 9.10 12.67
CA PRO A 145 3.37 7.93 13.54
C PRO A 145 4.19 6.77 12.97
N ASN A 146 4.46 5.76 13.79
CA ASN A 146 5.13 4.53 13.35
C ASN A 146 4.13 3.47 12.88
N PHE A 147 2.87 3.62 13.21
CA PHE A 147 1.78 2.74 12.77
C PHE A 147 0.45 3.50 12.83
N MET A 148 -0.52 3.03 12.08
CA MET A 148 -1.93 3.40 12.21
C MET A 148 -2.67 2.25 12.86
N THR A 149 -3.76 2.55 13.60
CA THR A 149 -4.58 1.52 14.26
C THR A 149 -6.01 1.61 13.77
N VAL A 150 -6.56 0.48 13.37
CA VAL A 150 -7.99 0.29 13.11
C VAL A 150 -8.58 -0.53 14.24
N THR A 151 -9.61 0.00 14.89
CA THR A 151 -10.41 -0.73 15.88
C THR A 151 -11.73 -1.15 15.24
N VAL A 152 -11.91 -2.46 15.06
CA VAL A 152 -13.17 -3.02 14.55
C VAL A 152 -14.02 -3.44 15.74
N ASN A 153 -15.09 -2.68 15.98
CA ASN A 153 -16.04 -3.01 17.04
C ASN A 153 -17.13 -3.95 16.48
N VAL A 154 -17.32 -5.07 17.13
CA VAL A 154 -18.37 -6.03 16.79
C VAL A 154 -19.45 -6.05 17.89
N PRO A 155 -20.67 -6.58 17.64
CA PRO A 155 -21.70 -6.73 18.66
C PRO A 155 -21.17 -7.42 19.93
N ASP A 156 -21.85 -7.21 21.05
CA ASP A 156 -21.53 -7.77 22.37
C ASP A 156 -20.24 -7.22 23.00
N SER A 157 -19.89 -5.96 22.68
CA SER A 157 -18.76 -5.23 23.26
C SER A 157 -17.39 -5.90 23.01
N LYS A 158 -17.27 -6.67 21.96
CA LYS A 158 -15.99 -7.21 21.48
C LYS A 158 -15.36 -6.27 20.47
N HIS A 159 -14.04 -6.24 20.42
CA HIS A 159 -13.31 -5.52 19.39
C HIS A 159 -12.04 -6.28 19.01
N VAL A 160 -11.52 -5.93 17.85
CA VAL A 160 -10.21 -6.36 17.36
C VAL A 160 -9.46 -5.12 16.91
N ASP A 161 -8.27 -4.92 17.46
CA ASP A 161 -7.35 -3.90 17.01
C ASP A 161 -6.38 -4.50 15.99
N TYR A 162 -6.23 -3.79 14.89
CA TYR A 162 -5.34 -4.17 13.83
C TYR A 162 -4.46 -2.97 13.47
N GLN A 163 -3.16 -3.21 13.36
CA GLN A 163 -2.17 -2.16 13.13
C GLN A 163 -1.56 -2.27 11.74
N VAL A 164 -1.41 -1.10 11.10
CA VAL A 164 -0.68 -0.95 9.84
C VAL A 164 0.59 -0.15 10.15
N PRO A 165 1.74 -0.81 10.25
CA PRO A 165 3.01 -0.15 10.46
C PRO A 165 3.44 0.68 9.27
N ILE A 166 4.27 1.70 9.55
CA ILE A 166 4.73 2.70 8.59
C ILE A 166 6.25 2.62 8.50
N LEU A 167 6.74 2.42 7.29
CA LEU A 167 8.15 2.58 6.96
C LEU A 167 8.36 4.00 6.43
N LYS A 168 9.35 4.70 6.96
CA LYS A 168 9.65 6.08 6.60
C LYS A 168 10.97 6.12 5.84
N LEU A 169 10.93 6.60 4.60
CA LEU A 169 12.12 6.67 3.74
C LEU A 169 13.27 7.43 4.40
N LYS A 170 12.97 8.50 5.14
CA LYS A 170 13.98 9.32 5.82
C LYS A 170 14.78 8.59 6.91
N ASP A 171 14.28 7.46 7.40
CA ASP A 171 14.95 6.68 8.43
C ASP A 171 16.08 5.80 7.85
N TYR A 172 16.27 5.85 6.52
CA TYR A 172 17.31 5.13 5.78
C TYR A 172 18.32 6.09 5.19
N SER A 173 19.58 5.91 5.56
CA SER A 173 20.72 6.53 4.88
C SER A 173 21.05 5.79 3.58
N CYS A 174 21.93 6.38 2.76
CA CYS A 174 22.42 5.69 1.57
C CYS A 174 23.17 4.40 1.94
N ASP A 175 23.96 4.43 3.02
CA ASP A 175 24.69 3.27 3.50
C ASP A 175 23.73 2.17 3.99
N ASP A 176 22.64 2.51 4.72
CA ASP A 176 21.63 1.55 5.11
C ASP A 176 20.97 0.86 3.91
N ILE A 177 20.67 1.62 2.86
CA ILE A 177 20.09 1.08 1.62
C ILE A 177 21.03 0.10 0.95
N LEU A 178 22.34 0.43 0.89
CA LEU A 178 23.35 -0.43 0.27
C LEU A 178 23.65 -1.67 1.13
N ASP A 179 23.85 -1.49 2.42
CA ASP A 179 24.20 -2.58 3.35
C ASP A 179 23.08 -3.62 3.50
N LYS A 180 21.82 -3.16 3.45
CA LYS A 180 20.63 -4.01 3.53
C LYS A 180 20.08 -4.43 2.17
N GLU A 181 20.74 -4.06 1.07
CA GLU A 181 20.30 -4.34 -0.31
C GLU A 181 18.86 -3.83 -0.61
N LEU A 182 18.45 -2.73 0.01
CA LEU A 182 17.12 -2.13 -0.16
C LEU A 182 17.02 -1.29 -1.44
N TYR A 183 17.53 -1.81 -2.54
CA TYR A 183 17.59 -1.10 -3.83
C TYR A 183 16.22 -0.67 -4.36
N PHE A 184 15.16 -1.28 -3.89
CA PHE A 184 13.79 -0.83 -4.14
C PHE A 184 13.58 0.64 -3.75
N LEU A 185 14.27 1.14 -2.72
CA LEU A 185 14.11 2.51 -2.21
C LEU A 185 14.91 3.55 -3.01
N ILE A 186 15.85 3.14 -3.86
CA ILE A 186 16.74 4.07 -4.60
C ILE A 186 15.95 5.10 -5.43
N PRO A 187 14.94 4.74 -6.25
CA PRO A 187 14.22 5.71 -7.06
C PRO A 187 13.52 6.80 -6.22
N PHE A 188 13.21 6.50 -4.97
CA PHE A 188 12.52 7.40 -4.05
C PHE A 188 13.49 8.21 -3.18
N TYR A 189 14.78 7.86 -3.15
CA TYR A 189 15.75 8.46 -2.23
C TYR A 189 15.90 9.98 -2.40
N LEU A 190 15.62 10.51 -3.60
CA LEU A 190 15.60 11.94 -3.88
C LEU A 190 14.64 12.74 -3.00
N PHE A 191 13.57 12.12 -2.48
CA PHE A 191 12.65 12.78 -1.56
C PHE A 191 13.31 13.24 -0.25
N ASN A 192 14.42 12.63 0.14
CA ASN A 192 15.20 13.04 1.31
C ASN A 192 15.93 14.39 1.12
N PHE A 193 16.11 14.85 -0.13
CA PHE A 193 16.87 16.06 -0.51
C PHE A 193 15.99 17.16 -1.08
N GLU A 194 14.68 17.02 -1.16
CA GLU A 194 13.79 18.01 -1.78
C GLU A 194 13.98 19.42 -1.20
N ALA A 195 14.16 19.55 0.13
CA ALA A 195 14.40 20.84 0.77
C ALA A 195 15.72 21.52 0.34
N GLU A 196 16.60 20.81 -0.32
CA GLU A 196 17.87 21.34 -0.84
C GLU A 196 17.72 21.87 -2.26
N PHE A 197 16.81 21.30 -3.07
CA PHE A 197 16.56 21.75 -4.45
C PHE A 197 15.92 23.13 -4.49
N ASP A 198 15.13 23.52 -3.49
CA ASP A 198 14.50 24.85 -3.41
C ASP A 198 15.51 25.98 -3.08
N LYS A 199 16.79 25.63 -2.84
CA LYS A 199 17.84 26.59 -2.49
C LYS A 199 18.77 26.93 -3.66
N ILE A 200 18.56 26.31 -4.82
CA ILE A 200 19.32 26.54 -6.06
C ILE A 200 18.54 27.49 -6.95
#